data_381452ecb0beed3638479a40a96d5072
#
_entry.id   381452ecb0beed3638479a40a96d5072
#
_cell.length_a   1.000
_cell.length_b   1.000
_cell.length_c   1.000
_cell.angle_alpha   90.00
_cell.angle_beta   90.00
_cell.angle_gamma   90.00
#
_symmetry.space_group_name_H-M   'P 1'
#
loop_
_entity.id
_entity.type
_entity.pdbx_description
1 polymer ?
#
loop_
_entity_poly.entity_id
_entity_poly.type
_entity_poly.pdbx_seq_one_letter_code
_entity_poly.pdbx_strand_id
1 'polypeptide(L)'
;MIFFTPEKLHARLAAMKSKRIAVLGDFMLDRYLWGSVTRISPEAPVPVVEIDTETEHLGGAANVANNIAGLGALPFPIGVIGKDGSGERLLELVENANFPSEGLLVDDSRPTTIKTRVIAHDQHVVRTDRESRRELTPEMQEKLLHHLERILPKLDAVLIEDYNKGVIAQPFLSRVIELARSRRCPITVDPKFNHFFEYRGVTVFKPNRKETEEVLGMKFTATGDIDRAGEILLQRLHCENVLITLGERGMALFSENGDKHLIPTRAQRVHDVSGAGDTVIATLTAALASGADILEAATLANYAAGIVVGEVGAVPIGKQKLIEAIADHQQWESK
;
A
#
# COMPACT_ATOMS: atom_id res chain seq x y z
N MET A 1 -21.77 -10.57 -1.17
CA MET A 1 -21.28 -9.39 -1.93
C MET A 1 -22.09 -8.18 -1.48
N ILE A 2 -21.43 -7.08 -1.17
CA ILE A 2 -22.12 -5.84 -0.80
C ILE A 2 -22.56 -5.10 -2.07
N PHE A 3 -23.83 -4.67 -2.09
CA PHE A 3 -24.34 -3.72 -3.06
C PHE A 3 -24.34 -2.33 -2.42
N PHE A 4 -23.74 -1.37 -3.10
CA PHE A 4 -23.78 0.03 -2.68
C PHE A 4 -24.98 0.71 -3.35
N THR A 5 -25.83 1.38 -2.55
CA THR A 5 -26.72 2.38 -3.15
C THR A 5 -25.89 3.64 -3.44
N PRO A 6 -26.30 4.49 -4.43
CA PRO A 6 -25.63 5.76 -4.69
C PRO A 6 -25.43 6.59 -3.43
N GLU A 7 -26.49 6.72 -2.63
CA GLU A 7 -26.49 7.51 -1.40
C GLU A 7 -25.46 6.97 -0.39
N LYS A 8 -25.43 5.63 -0.19
CA LYS A 8 -24.49 4.97 0.74
C LYS A 8 -23.05 5.18 0.29
N LEU A 9 -22.76 5.01 -1.01
CA LEU A 9 -21.42 5.23 -1.54
C LEU A 9 -20.98 6.68 -1.39
N HIS A 10 -21.82 7.63 -1.81
CA HIS A 10 -21.52 9.06 -1.69
C HIS A 10 -21.30 9.47 -0.23
N ALA A 11 -22.13 9.00 0.70
CA ALA A 11 -21.97 9.27 2.13
C ALA A 11 -20.64 8.72 2.66
N ARG A 12 -20.25 7.48 2.24
CA ARG A 12 -18.99 6.86 2.65
C ARG A 12 -17.77 7.63 2.13
N LEU A 13 -17.75 7.97 0.84
CA LEU A 13 -16.68 8.76 0.24
C LEU A 13 -16.61 10.20 0.77
N ALA A 14 -17.75 10.79 1.14
CA ALA A 14 -17.78 12.09 1.81
C ALA A 14 -17.17 12.00 3.22
N ALA A 15 -17.46 10.91 3.95
CA ALA A 15 -16.91 10.70 5.29
C ALA A 15 -15.39 10.47 5.30
N MET A 16 -14.79 10.02 4.19
CA MET A 16 -13.34 9.91 4.06
C MET A 16 -12.62 11.26 4.04
N LYS A 17 -13.28 12.33 3.57
CA LYS A 17 -12.65 13.64 3.30
C LYS A 17 -11.92 14.28 4.48
N SER A 18 -12.33 14.00 5.70
CA SER A 18 -11.72 14.59 6.90
C SER A 18 -10.83 13.62 7.67
N LYS A 19 -10.69 12.39 7.18
CA LYS A 19 -9.97 11.33 7.89
C LYS A 19 -8.49 11.53 7.81
N ARG A 20 -7.81 11.39 8.96
CA ARG A 20 -6.38 11.56 9.14
C ARG A 20 -5.74 10.19 9.34
N ILE A 21 -4.88 9.80 8.43
CA ILE A 21 -4.31 8.45 8.41
C ILE A 21 -2.79 8.55 8.44
N ALA A 22 -2.16 8.05 9.50
CA ALA A 22 -0.71 7.89 9.48
C ALA A 22 -0.34 6.78 8.49
N VAL A 23 0.63 7.05 7.63
CA VAL A 23 1.26 6.05 6.75
C VAL A 23 2.69 5.89 7.22
N LEU A 24 2.94 4.79 7.94
CA LEU A 24 4.23 4.48 8.53
C LEU A 24 4.88 3.36 7.71
N GLY A 25 6.10 3.59 7.19
CA GLY A 25 6.76 2.54 6.41
C GLY A 25 7.92 3.00 5.56
N ASP A 26 8.19 2.22 4.51
CA ASP A 26 9.31 2.39 3.60
C ASP A 26 8.93 3.32 2.44
N PHE A 27 9.33 4.59 2.57
CA PHE A 27 9.14 5.60 1.52
C PHE A 27 10.20 5.45 0.44
N MET A 28 9.78 5.57 -0.83
CA MET A 28 10.68 5.41 -1.95
C MET A 28 10.27 6.26 -3.15
N LEU A 29 11.23 6.44 -4.06
CA LEU A 29 11.03 7.09 -5.35
C LEU A 29 10.95 6.03 -6.45
N ASP A 30 9.87 6.01 -7.20
CA ASP A 30 9.75 5.24 -8.43
C ASP A 30 10.13 6.12 -9.62
N ARG A 31 11.22 5.75 -10.32
CA ARG A 31 11.74 6.45 -11.48
C ARG A 31 11.53 5.62 -12.72
N TYR A 32 11.05 6.24 -13.78
CA TYR A 32 10.84 5.61 -15.07
C TYR A 32 11.67 6.34 -16.13
N LEU A 33 12.51 5.58 -16.83
CA LEU A 33 13.32 6.04 -17.95
C LEU A 33 12.70 5.45 -19.21
N TRP A 34 12.07 6.29 -20.00
CA TRP A 34 11.39 5.92 -21.24
C TRP A 34 12.31 6.19 -22.42
N GLY A 35 12.43 5.24 -23.34
CA GLY A 35 13.28 5.41 -24.51
C GLY A 35 13.12 4.34 -25.55
N SER A 36 14.13 4.21 -26.39
CA SER A 36 14.17 3.25 -27.48
C SER A 36 15.50 2.48 -27.50
N VAL A 37 15.47 1.27 -28.04
CA VAL A 37 16.67 0.45 -28.30
C VAL A 37 16.90 0.42 -29.80
N THR A 38 17.98 1.07 -30.24
CA THR A 38 18.36 1.14 -31.67
C THR A 38 19.62 0.33 -31.99
N ARG A 39 20.41 -0.04 -30.96
CA ARG A 39 21.70 -0.76 -31.12
C ARG A 39 22.06 -1.62 -29.92
N ILE A 40 22.94 -2.56 -30.17
CA ILE A 40 23.66 -3.33 -29.14
C ILE A 40 24.97 -2.61 -28.82
N SER A 41 25.37 -2.63 -27.54
CA SER A 41 26.62 -2.03 -27.10
C SER A 41 27.82 -2.72 -27.78
N PRO A 42 28.84 -1.96 -28.22
CA PRO A 42 30.09 -2.55 -28.69
C PRO A 42 30.93 -3.11 -27.53
N GLU A 43 30.64 -2.77 -26.28
CA GLU A 43 31.40 -3.18 -25.10
C GLU A 43 30.94 -4.54 -24.53
N ALA A 44 29.65 -4.87 -24.74
CA ALA A 44 29.04 -6.11 -24.27
C ALA A 44 27.75 -6.41 -25.04
N PRO A 45 27.26 -7.66 -25.10
CA PRO A 45 26.04 -8.03 -25.82
C PRO A 45 24.77 -7.59 -25.04
N VAL A 46 24.67 -6.30 -24.73
CA VAL A 46 23.54 -5.68 -24.04
C VAL A 46 22.93 -4.56 -24.87
N PRO A 47 21.61 -4.34 -24.83
CA PRO A 47 20.97 -3.22 -25.52
C PRO A 47 21.42 -1.89 -24.96
N VAL A 48 21.58 -0.89 -25.83
CA VAL A 48 21.72 0.52 -25.45
C VAL A 48 20.34 1.15 -25.53
N VAL A 49 19.84 1.61 -24.40
CA VAL A 49 18.58 2.37 -24.32
C VAL A 49 18.90 3.85 -24.41
N GLU A 50 18.42 4.49 -25.46
CA GLU A 50 18.46 5.96 -25.61
C GLU A 50 17.24 6.54 -24.92
N ILE A 51 17.47 7.34 -23.86
CA ILE A 51 16.40 7.86 -23.01
C ILE A 51 15.83 9.13 -23.61
N ASP A 52 14.51 9.14 -23.83
CA ASP A 52 13.76 10.27 -24.38
C ASP A 52 13.09 11.09 -23.24
N THR A 53 12.59 10.39 -22.22
CA THR A 53 11.81 11.00 -21.13
C THR A 53 12.13 10.31 -19.80
N GLU A 54 12.18 11.12 -18.75
CA GLU A 54 12.29 10.65 -17.37
C GLU A 54 11.09 11.13 -16.56
N THR A 55 10.47 10.24 -15.80
CA THR A 55 9.39 10.57 -14.87
C THR A 55 9.65 9.97 -13.50
N GLU A 56 9.22 10.68 -12.45
CA GLU A 56 9.40 10.28 -11.06
C GLU A 56 8.07 10.34 -10.32
N HIS A 57 7.80 9.29 -9.53
CA HIS A 57 6.54 9.13 -8.83
C HIS A 57 6.78 8.72 -7.37
N LEU A 58 5.79 8.98 -6.53
CA LEU A 58 5.73 8.49 -5.17
C LEU A 58 5.59 6.96 -5.17
N GLY A 59 6.52 6.24 -4.54
CA GLY A 59 6.55 4.78 -4.47
C GLY A 59 6.46 4.23 -3.04
N GLY A 60 6.10 2.96 -2.87
CA GLY A 60 5.94 2.33 -1.57
C GLY A 60 4.96 3.06 -0.67
N ALA A 61 5.36 3.33 0.58
CA ALA A 61 4.52 4.06 1.53
C ALA A 61 4.09 5.44 1.02
N ALA A 62 4.89 6.09 0.15
CA ALA A 62 4.49 7.36 -0.48
C ALA A 62 3.37 7.17 -1.51
N ASN A 63 3.35 6.05 -2.26
CA ASN A 63 2.25 5.71 -3.15
C ASN A 63 0.96 5.40 -2.38
N VAL A 64 1.07 4.71 -1.23
CA VAL A 64 -0.07 4.50 -0.32
C VAL A 64 -0.64 5.85 0.15
N ALA A 65 0.22 6.77 0.58
CA ALA A 65 -0.21 8.12 0.97
C ALA A 65 -0.92 8.86 -0.17
N ASN A 66 -0.41 8.72 -1.40
CA ASN A 66 -1.01 9.32 -2.59
C ASN A 66 -2.41 8.74 -2.89
N ASN A 67 -2.60 7.43 -2.74
CA ASN A 67 -3.91 6.79 -2.88
C ASN A 67 -4.90 7.26 -1.80
N ILE A 68 -4.47 7.40 -0.55
CA ILE A 68 -5.28 7.96 0.54
C ILE A 68 -5.77 9.37 0.18
N ALA A 69 -4.87 10.22 -0.33
CA ALA A 69 -5.21 11.57 -0.75
C ALA A 69 -6.16 11.60 -1.97
N GLY A 70 -5.98 10.70 -2.94
CA GLY A 70 -6.87 10.55 -4.09
C GLY A 70 -8.31 10.21 -3.69
N LEU A 71 -8.49 9.52 -2.56
CA LEU A 71 -9.79 9.27 -1.92
C LEU A 71 -10.28 10.48 -1.09
N GLY A 72 -9.44 11.51 -0.93
CA GLY A 72 -9.73 12.76 -0.23
C GLY A 72 -9.54 12.69 1.28
N ALA A 73 -8.93 11.64 1.82
CA ALA A 73 -8.45 11.60 3.18
C ALA A 73 -7.08 12.31 3.29
N LEU A 74 -6.61 12.57 4.51
CA LEU A 74 -5.37 13.28 4.78
C LEU A 74 -4.30 12.29 5.24
N PRO A 75 -3.30 11.97 4.41
CA PRO A 75 -2.18 11.13 4.83
C PRO A 75 -1.20 11.92 5.70
N PHE A 76 -0.61 11.23 6.69
CA PHE A 76 0.47 11.71 7.53
C PHE A 76 1.67 10.76 7.38
N PRO A 77 2.59 11.05 6.45
CA PRO A 77 3.78 10.24 6.20
C PRO A 77 4.68 10.13 7.44
N ILE A 78 5.12 8.91 7.77
CA ILE A 78 6.07 8.63 8.84
C ILE A 78 7.09 7.61 8.34
N GLY A 79 8.34 8.03 8.21
CA GLY A 79 9.40 7.17 7.69
C GLY A 79 10.73 7.89 7.58
N VAL A 80 11.65 7.31 6.81
CA VAL A 80 12.98 7.89 6.62
C VAL A 80 13.34 8.00 5.15
N ILE A 81 14.12 9.03 4.84
CA ILE A 81 14.74 9.28 3.54
C ILE A 81 16.23 9.50 3.74
N GLY A 82 17.03 9.30 2.71
CA GLY A 82 18.45 9.61 2.73
C GLY A 82 18.73 11.10 2.58
N LYS A 83 19.93 11.52 2.99
CA LYS A 83 20.46 12.86 2.72
C LYS A 83 21.10 12.90 1.32
N ASP A 84 20.25 12.81 0.30
CA ASP A 84 20.69 12.81 -1.10
C ASP A 84 19.63 13.49 -1.99
N GLY A 85 20.00 13.80 -3.25
CA GLY A 85 19.10 14.49 -4.18
C GLY A 85 17.79 13.74 -4.45
N SER A 86 17.76 12.42 -4.24
CA SER A 86 16.52 11.65 -4.37
C SER A 86 15.60 11.81 -3.15
N GLY A 87 16.19 12.03 -1.96
CA GLY A 87 15.44 12.39 -0.76
C GLY A 87 14.82 13.79 -0.89
N GLU A 88 15.59 14.75 -1.39
CA GLU A 88 15.10 16.10 -1.68
C GLU A 88 13.94 16.03 -2.69
N ARG A 89 14.13 15.24 -3.76
CA ARG A 89 13.10 15.06 -4.78
C ARG A 89 11.82 14.41 -4.25
N LEU A 90 11.96 13.40 -3.37
CA LEU A 90 10.81 12.75 -2.73
C LEU A 90 10.04 13.75 -1.83
N LEU A 91 10.75 14.60 -1.08
CA LEU A 91 10.13 15.66 -0.28
C LEU A 91 9.37 16.65 -1.15
N GLU A 92 9.96 17.12 -2.25
CA GLU A 92 9.27 17.99 -3.21
C GLU A 92 7.96 17.38 -3.73
N LEU A 93 7.97 16.08 -4.08
CA LEU A 93 6.78 15.38 -4.54
C LEU A 93 5.71 15.27 -3.44
N VAL A 94 6.12 15.02 -2.20
CA VAL A 94 5.24 14.97 -1.02
C VAL A 94 4.61 16.34 -0.75
N GLU A 95 5.40 17.41 -0.80
CA GLU A 95 4.94 18.78 -0.60
C GLU A 95 4.02 19.26 -1.73
N ASN A 96 4.35 18.93 -2.98
CA ASN A 96 3.50 19.22 -4.15
C ASN A 96 2.16 18.49 -4.08
N ALA A 97 2.12 17.31 -3.43
CA ALA A 97 0.88 16.59 -3.15
C ALA A 97 0.11 17.15 -1.93
N ASN A 98 0.63 18.21 -1.28
CA ASN A 98 0.08 18.82 -0.07
C ASN A 98 0.01 17.86 1.15
N PHE A 99 0.99 16.96 1.27
CA PHE A 99 1.11 16.13 2.48
C PHE A 99 2.01 16.82 3.51
N PRO A 100 1.74 16.66 4.82
CA PRO A 100 2.69 17.07 5.84
C PRO A 100 3.96 16.22 5.75
N SER A 101 5.14 16.87 5.72
CA SER A 101 6.44 16.20 5.54
C SER A 101 7.22 16.01 6.85
N GLU A 102 6.74 16.55 7.98
CA GLU A 102 7.44 16.58 9.26
C GLU A 102 7.74 15.20 9.86
N GLY A 103 7.02 14.15 9.40
CA GLY A 103 7.24 12.76 9.81
C GLY A 103 8.24 12.02 8.94
N LEU A 104 8.72 12.63 7.85
CA LEU A 104 9.79 12.09 7.00
C LEU A 104 11.15 12.59 7.52
N LEU A 105 11.84 11.72 8.26
CA LEU A 105 13.12 12.07 8.86
C LEU A 105 14.28 11.78 7.90
N VAL A 106 15.30 12.65 7.91
CA VAL A 106 16.52 12.45 7.12
C VAL A 106 17.49 11.58 7.91
N ASP A 107 17.93 10.47 7.30
CA ASP A 107 18.97 9.56 7.80
C ASP A 107 20.17 9.61 6.84
N ASP A 108 21.26 10.26 7.24
CA ASP A 108 22.48 10.43 6.45
C ASP A 108 23.31 9.14 6.32
N SER A 109 22.95 8.10 7.07
CA SER A 109 23.64 6.80 7.05
C SER A 109 23.14 5.85 5.94
N ARG A 110 22.07 6.20 5.22
CA ARG A 110 21.46 5.40 4.15
C ARG A 110 21.09 6.23 2.93
N PRO A 111 21.05 5.62 1.73
CA PRO A 111 20.48 6.25 0.57
C PRO A 111 18.94 6.27 0.66
N THR A 112 18.33 7.24 0.01
CA THR A 112 16.90 7.17 -0.32
C THR A 112 16.65 5.97 -1.22
N THR A 113 15.60 5.19 -0.91
CA THR A 113 15.22 4.05 -1.73
C THR A 113 14.69 4.50 -3.08
N ILE A 114 15.26 4.00 -4.17
CA ILE A 114 14.82 4.29 -5.54
C ILE A 114 14.66 2.99 -6.29
N LYS A 115 13.57 2.89 -7.05
CA LYS A 115 13.33 1.84 -8.04
C LYS A 115 13.29 2.46 -9.42
N THR A 116 14.37 2.29 -10.20
CA THR A 116 14.45 2.80 -11.57
C THR A 116 14.05 1.72 -12.55
N ARG A 117 13.02 1.98 -13.34
CA ARG A 117 12.54 1.12 -14.42
C ARG A 117 12.93 1.72 -15.75
N VAL A 118 13.68 0.95 -16.55
CA VAL A 118 14.05 1.34 -17.92
C VAL A 118 13.07 0.66 -18.87
N ILE A 119 12.37 1.46 -19.65
CA ILE A 119 11.31 1.00 -20.57
C ILE A 119 11.68 1.43 -21.97
N ALA A 120 11.66 0.48 -22.90
CA ALA A 120 11.84 0.75 -24.32
C ALA A 120 10.77 0.01 -25.14
N HIS A 121 10.15 0.70 -26.10
CA HIS A 121 9.07 0.16 -26.93
C HIS A 121 7.95 -0.51 -26.08
N ASP A 122 7.52 0.16 -25.01
CA ASP A 122 6.51 -0.31 -24.05
C ASP A 122 6.86 -1.62 -23.28
N GLN A 123 8.14 -2.00 -23.29
CA GLN A 123 8.63 -3.19 -22.58
C GLN A 123 9.66 -2.84 -21.50
N HIS A 124 9.57 -3.50 -20.37
CA HIS A 124 10.58 -3.40 -19.33
C HIS A 124 11.90 -4.05 -19.78
N VAL A 125 12.96 -3.25 -19.94
CA VAL A 125 14.30 -3.71 -20.28
C VAL A 125 15.06 -4.17 -19.03
N VAL A 126 15.05 -3.34 -18.00
CA VAL A 126 15.71 -3.62 -16.71
C VAL A 126 15.10 -2.77 -15.60
N ARG A 127 15.17 -3.27 -14.36
CA ARG A 127 14.94 -2.50 -13.15
C ARG A 127 16.22 -2.47 -12.31
N THR A 128 16.58 -1.29 -11.82
CA THR A 128 17.69 -1.11 -10.89
C THR A 128 17.15 -0.56 -9.57
N ASP A 129 17.55 -1.16 -8.45
CA ASP A 129 17.11 -0.77 -7.11
C ASP A 129 18.32 -0.25 -6.34
N ARG A 130 18.24 1.02 -5.86
CA ARG A 130 19.17 1.59 -4.90
C ARG A 130 18.47 1.66 -3.55
N GLU A 131 18.91 0.86 -2.60
CA GLU A 131 18.21 0.69 -1.34
C GLU A 131 19.14 0.29 -0.19
N SER A 132 18.71 0.51 1.05
CA SER A 132 19.30 -0.06 2.25
C SER A 132 18.25 -0.94 2.93
N ARG A 133 18.70 -2.10 3.44
CA ARG A 133 17.87 -3.01 4.25
C ARG A 133 18.31 -3.03 5.71
N ARG A 134 19.23 -2.14 6.10
CA ARG A 134 19.64 -2.03 7.50
C ARG A 134 18.49 -1.48 8.31
N GLU A 135 18.28 -2.04 9.48
CA GLU A 135 17.34 -1.50 10.46
C GLU A 135 17.77 -0.10 10.88
N LEU A 136 16.79 0.70 11.29
CA LEU A 136 17.02 2.04 11.80
C LEU A 136 17.77 1.96 13.15
N THR A 137 18.61 2.96 13.41
CA THR A 137 19.22 3.09 14.73
C THR A 137 18.14 3.32 15.80
N PRO A 138 18.41 2.93 17.06
CA PRO A 138 17.46 3.16 18.16
C PRO A 138 17.05 4.64 18.28
N GLU A 139 17.97 5.58 18.04
CA GLU A 139 17.69 7.02 18.10
C GLU A 139 16.71 7.44 17.00
N MET A 140 16.82 6.86 15.80
CA MET A 140 15.92 7.17 14.70
C MET A 140 14.53 6.57 14.96
N GLN A 141 14.47 5.33 15.48
CA GLN A 141 13.22 4.70 15.91
C GLN A 141 12.50 5.53 16.97
N GLU A 142 13.22 6.03 18.00
CA GLU A 142 12.64 6.89 19.04
C GLU A 142 12.09 8.21 18.46
N LYS A 143 12.79 8.83 17.52
CA LYS A 143 12.31 10.06 16.86
C LYS A 143 11.00 9.82 16.08
N LEU A 144 10.91 8.72 15.33
CA LEU A 144 9.69 8.35 14.61
C LEU A 144 8.54 8.05 15.59
N LEU A 145 8.82 7.30 16.66
CA LEU A 145 7.82 6.96 17.67
C LEU A 145 7.31 8.22 18.39
N HIS A 146 8.20 9.11 18.80
CA HIS A 146 7.83 10.38 19.42
C HIS A 146 6.96 11.24 18.47
N HIS A 147 7.29 11.27 17.17
CA HIS A 147 6.46 11.96 16.20
C HIS A 147 5.06 11.34 16.12
N LEU A 148 4.96 10.00 16.03
CA LEU A 148 3.68 9.30 16.05
C LEU A 148 2.88 9.58 17.32
N GLU A 149 3.49 9.51 18.50
CA GLU A 149 2.84 9.81 19.80
C GLU A 149 2.20 11.19 19.81
N ARG A 150 2.90 12.18 19.26
CA ARG A 150 2.44 13.57 19.21
C ARG A 150 1.21 13.75 18.33
N ILE A 151 1.13 13.05 17.20
CA ILE A 151 0.03 13.22 16.22
C ILE A 151 -1.12 12.23 16.42
N LEU A 152 -0.87 11.07 17.07
CA LEU A 152 -1.83 9.98 17.23
C LEU A 152 -3.20 10.41 17.80
N PRO A 153 -3.30 11.36 18.76
CA PRO A 153 -4.61 11.82 19.24
C PRO A 153 -5.50 12.46 18.18
N LYS A 154 -4.94 12.79 17.02
CA LYS A 154 -5.65 13.43 15.89
C LYS A 154 -5.89 12.46 14.74
N LEU A 155 -5.39 11.23 14.82
CA LEU A 155 -5.48 10.24 13.76
C LEU A 155 -6.74 9.39 13.87
N ASP A 156 -7.29 9.01 12.72
CA ASP A 156 -8.42 8.09 12.59
C ASP A 156 -7.97 6.66 12.29
N ALA A 157 -6.75 6.45 11.77
CA ALA A 157 -6.14 5.14 11.54
C ALA A 157 -4.60 5.24 11.42
N VAL A 158 -3.92 4.11 11.63
CA VAL A 158 -2.50 3.90 11.33
C VAL A 158 -2.40 2.81 10.28
N LEU A 159 -1.69 3.08 9.18
CA LEU A 159 -1.37 2.14 8.15
C LEU A 159 0.15 1.87 8.18
N ILE A 160 0.53 0.59 8.24
CA ILE A 160 1.92 0.15 8.20
C ILE A 160 2.19 -0.46 6.83
N GLU A 161 3.15 0.10 6.10
CA GLU A 161 3.56 -0.32 4.76
C GLU A 161 5.01 -0.81 4.79
N ASP A 162 5.19 -2.13 4.85
CA ASP A 162 6.50 -2.77 4.95
C ASP A 162 7.00 -3.23 3.57
N TYR A 163 8.19 -2.79 3.20
CA TYR A 163 8.92 -3.22 2.00
C TYR A 163 10.28 -3.85 2.34
N ASN A 164 10.51 -4.21 3.61
CA ASN A 164 11.78 -4.75 4.11
C ASN A 164 12.97 -3.81 3.82
N LYS A 165 12.80 -2.50 4.01
CA LYS A 165 13.89 -1.52 3.87
C LYS A 165 14.39 -1.02 5.22
N GLY A 166 14.00 -1.71 6.30
CA GLY A 166 14.52 -1.52 7.65
C GLY A 166 13.88 -0.42 8.46
N VAL A 167 12.79 0.20 7.99
CA VAL A 167 11.98 1.11 8.81
C VAL A 167 11.18 0.31 9.83
N ILE A 168 10.57 -0.78 9.36
CA ILE A 168 9.77 -1.68 10.20
C ILE A 168 10.68 -2.78 10.76
N ALA A 169 10.98 -2.71 12.05
CA ALA A 169 11.80 -3.67 12.80
C ALA A 169 11.43 -3.68 14.27
N GLN A 170 11.86 -4.72 15.00
CA GLN A 170 11.69 -4.76 16.47
C GLN A 170 12.81 -3.96 17.18
N PRO A 171 12.55 -3.33 18.34
CA PRO A 171 11.27 -3.31 19.09
C PRO A 171 10.29 -2.20 18.62
N PHE A 172 10.66 -1.38 17.63
CA PHE A 172 9.86 -0.24 17.17
C PHE A 172 8.44 -0.66 16.76
N LEU A 173 8.30 -1.73 15.97
CA LEU A 173 7.01 -2.23 15.52
C LEU A 173 6.05 -2.54 16.68
N SER A 174 6.50 -3.26 17.69
CA SER A 174 5.68 -3.58 18.86
C SER A 174 5.19 -2.33 19.59
N ARG A 175 6.05 -1.34 19.74
CA ARG A 175 5.71 -0.06 20.40
C ARG A 175 4.69 0.74 19.59
N VAL A 176 4.80 0.76 18.27
CA VAL A 176 3.82 1.40 17.38
C VAL A 176 2.45 0.76 17.54
N ILE A 177 2.38 -0.59 17.51
CA ILE A 177 1.13 -1.33 17.66
C ILE A 177 0.51 -1.09 19.05
N GLU A 178 1.29 -1.19 20.12
CA GLU A 178 0.83 -0.93 21.48
C GLU A 178 0.28 0.49 21.65
N LEU A 179 0.98 1.48 21.10
CA LEU A 179 0.60 2.87 21.16
C LEU A 179 -0.74 3.12 20.46
N ALA A 180 -0.90 2.63 19.22
CA ALA A 180 -2.14 2.78 18.46
C ALA A 180 -3.32 2.04 19.14
N ARG A 181 -3.09 0.81 19.65
CA ARG A 181 -4.10 0.05 20.39
C ARG A 181 -4.55 0.74 21.67
N SER A 182 -3.64 1.37 22.41
CA SER A 182 -3.97 2.11 23.64
C SER A 182 -4.97 3.23 23.39
N ARG A 183 -5.01 3.74 22.15
CA ARG A 183 -5.93 4.78 21.67
C ARG A 183 -7.13 4.25 20.91
N ARG A 184 -7.26 2.91 20.77
CA ARG A 184 -8.28 2.27 19.93
C ARG A 184 -8.25 2.77 18.48
N CYS A 185 -7.08 3.15 18.00
CA CYS A 185 -6.86 3.59 16.63
C CYS A 185 -6.71 2.34 15.74
N PRO A 186 -7.53 2.15 14.69
CA PRO A 186 -7.41 1.03 13.78
C PRO A 186 -6.02 0.95 13.16
N ILE A 187 -5.48 -0.26 13.05
CA ILE A 187 -4.17 -0.54 12.46
C ILE A 187 -4.35 -1.47 11.28
N THR A 188 -3.93 -1.05 10.11
CA THR A 188 -3.89 -1.88 8.90
C THR A 188 -2.44 -2.10 8.47
N VAL A 189 -2.14 -3.28 7.93
CA VAL A 189 -0.77 -3.67 7.59
C VAL A 189 -0.71 -4.31 6.22
N ASP A 190 0.22 -3.83 5.38
CA ASP A 190 0.73 -4.54 4.21
C ASP A 190 2.11 -5.10 4.55
N PRO A 191 2.22 -6.41 4.84
CA PRO A 191 3.45 -6.99 5.37
C PRO A 191 4.43 -7.40 4.29
N LYS A 192 5.69 -7.62 4.72
CA LYS A 192 6.70 -8.39 4.00
C LYS A 192 7.25 -9.52 4.87
N PHE A 193 8.10 -10.36 4.27
CA PHE A 193 8.54 -11.65 4.84
C PHE A 193 9.24 -11.57 6.20
N ASN A 194 10.09 -10.54 6.43
CA ASN A 194 11.01 -10.54 7.57
C ASN A 194 10.29 -10.50 8.93
N HIS A 195 9.22 -9.72 9.04
CA HIS A 195 8.48 -9.50 10.29
C HIS A 195 7.06 -10.05 10.24
N PHE A 196 6.78 -10.97 9.32
CA PHE A 196 5.43 -11.40 8.96
C PHE A 196 4.53 -11.82 10.14
N PHE A 197 5.08 -12.46 11.17
CA PHE A 197 4.32 -12.88 12.35
C PHE A 197 4.44 -11.94 13.55
N GLU A 198 5.03 -10.77 13.37
CA GLU A 198 5.25 -9.81 14.44
C GLU A 198 4.13 -8.75 14.52
N TYR A 199 3.28 -8.65 13.51
CA TYR A 199 2.12 -7.74 13.45
C TYR A 199 0.93 -8.23 14.26
N ARG A 200 1.14 -8.47 15.57
CA ARG A 200 0.11 -9.07 16.42
C ARG A 200 -0.89 -8.04 16.92
N GLY A 201 -2.18 -8.42 16.88
CA GLY A 201 -3.28 -7.61 17.43
C GLY A 201 -3.62 -6.38 16.59
N VAL A 202 -3.32 -6.39 15.29
CA VAL A 202 -3.74 -5.34 14.36
C VAL A 202 -5.18 -5.55 13.90
N THR A 203 -5.82 -4.50 13.41
CA THR A 203 -7.20 -4.56 12.92
C THR A 203 -7.30 -5.35 11.62
N VAL A 204 -6.39 -5.09 10.66
CA VAL A 204 -6.33 -5.85 9.40
C VAL A 204 -4.90 -6.14 9.01
N PHE A 205 -4.64 -7.41 8.73
CA PHE A 205 -3.41 -7.90 8.14
C PHE A 205 -3.66 -8.32 6.69
N LYS A 206 -2.97 -7.69 5.72
CA LYS A 206 -3.24 -7.85 4.28
C LYS A 206 -2.05 -8.44 3.51
N PRO A 207 -1.75 -9.73 3.61
CA PRO A 207 -0.74 -10.35 2.76
C PRO A 207 -1.29 -10.63 1.36
N ASN A 208 -0.40 -10.84 0.39
CA ASN A 208 -0.77 -11.44 -0.88
C ASN A 208 -0.62 -12.97 -0.88
N ARG A 209 -1.12 -13.62 -1.94
CA ARG A 209 -1.04 -15.07 -2.11
C ARG A 209 0.40 -15.58 -1.99
N LYS A 210 1.35 -14.96 -2.68
CA LYS A 210 2.75 -15.41 -2.71
C LYS A 210 3.39 -15.30 -1.33
N GLU A 211 3.19 -14.20 -0.64
CA GLU A 211 3.67 -13.99 0.72
C GLU A 211 3.11 -15.03 1.67
N THR A 212 1.80 -15.29 1.59
CA THR A 212 1.11 -16.29 2.42
C THR A 212 1.63 -17.71 2.14
N GLU A 213 1.70 -18.11 0.87
CA GLU A 213 2.20 -19.43 0.46
C GLU A 213 3.64 -19.65 0.95
N GLU A 214 4.50 -18.65 0.80
CA GLU A 214 5.92 -18.72 1.13
C GLU A 214 6.14 -18.82 2.65
N VAL A 215 5.47 -17.97 3.42
CA VAL A 215 5.64 -17.93 4.89
C VAL A 215 5.00 -19.12 5.59
N LEU A 216 3.89 -19.64 5.07
CA LEU A 216 3.25 -20.82 5.63
C LEU A 216 3.82 -22.16 5.09
N GLY A 217 4.70 -22.09 4.08
CA GLY A 217 5.25 -23.29 3.44
C GLY A 217 4.19 -24.15 2.75
N MET A 218 3.12 -23.52 2.22
CA MET A 218 2.00 -24.21 1.57
C MET A 218 1.72 -23.60 0.19
N LYS A 219 1.01 -24.37 -0.66
CA LYS A 219 0.55 -23.90 -1.97
C LYS A 219 -0.97 -23.90 -2.02
N PHE A 220 -1.55 -22.89 -2.64
CA PHE A 220 -3.00 -22.80 -2.84
C PHE A 220 -3.42 -23.56 -4.09
N THR A 221 -3.54 -24.87 -3.96
CA THR A 221 -3.95 -25.80 -5.03
C THR A 221 -5.43 -26.15 -4.97
N ALA A 222 -6.01 -26.14 -3.78
CA ALA A 222 -7.44 -26.38 -3.54
C ALA A 222 -8.07 -25.19 -2.80
N THR A 223 -9.40 -25.07 -2.89
CA THR A 223 -10.15 -23.98 -2.24
C THR A 223 -9.95 -23.97 -0.73
N GLY A 224 -9.89 -25.12 -0.08
CA GLY A 224 -9.68 -25.25 1.36
C GLY A 224 -8.28 -24.79 1.84
N ASP A 225 -7.29 -24.68 0.94
CA ASP A 225 -5.95 -24.20 1.32
C ASP A 225 -5.97 -22.74 1.73
N ILE A 226 -6.80 -21.91 1.06
CA ILE A 226 -6.96 -20.50 1.38
C ILE A 226 -7.64 -20.33 2.74
N ASP A 227 -8.69 -21.13 3.01
CA ASP A 227 -9.39 -21.08 4.27
C ASP A 227 -8.46 -21.46 5.43
N ARG A 228 -7.71 -22.54 5.27
CA ARG A 228 -6.71 -22.97 6.25
C ARG A 228 -5.63 -21.90 6.49
N ALA A 229 -5.17 -21.25 5.44
CA ALA A 229 -4.19 -20.17 5.56
C ALA A 229 -4.75 -18.98 6.36
N GLY A 230 -5.97 -18.53 6.05
CA GLY A 230 -6.65 -17.47 6.78
C GLY A 230 -6.81 -17.77 8.27
N GLU A 231 -7.24 -18.99 8.62
CA GLU A 231 -7.37 -19.45 10.00
C GLU A 231 -6.02 -19.46 10.75
N ILE A 232 -4.97 -19.99 10.11
CA ILE A 232 -3.62 -20.00 10.71
C ILE A 232 -3.14 -18.57 10.98
N LEU A 233 -3.34 -17.65 10.02
CA LEU A 233 -2.92 -16.26 10.17
C LEU A 233 -3.69 -15.55 11.30
N LEU A 234 -5.01 -15.69 11.37
CA LEU A 234 -5.83 -15.16 12.47
C LEU A 234 -5.34 -15.64 13.82
N GLN A 235 -5.09 -16.94 13.95
CA GLN A 235 -4.63 -17.54 15.22
C GLN A 235 -3.24 -17.08 15.61
N ARG A 236 -2.29 -17.02 14.66
CA ARG A 236 -0.89 -16.67 14.97
C ARG A 236 -0.69 -15.19 15.26
N LEU A 237 -1.45 -14.33 14.56
CA LEU A 237 -1.33 -12.88 14.67
C LEU A 237 -2.28 -12.28 15.72
N HIS A 238 -3.30 -13.03 16.15
CA HIS A 238 -4.35 -12.49 17.03
C HIS A 238 -4.92 -11.16 16.50
N CYS A 239 -5.04 -11.05 15.17
CA CYS A 239 -5.61 -9.88 14.52
C CYS A 239 -7.12 -10.05 14.31
N GLU A 240 -7.84 -8.94 14.20
CA GLU A 240 -9.29 -8.96 14.02
C GLU A 240 -9.67 -9.52 12.65
N ASN A 241 -8.88 -9.18 11.61
CA ASN A 241 -9.17 -9.59 10.23
C ASN A 241 -7.88 -9.90 9.44
N VAL A 242 -7.98 -10.85 8.53
CA VAL A 242 -6.97 -11.18 7.50
C VAL A 242 -7.60 -11.00 6.13
N LEU A 243 -6.98 -10.20 5.26
CA LEU A 243 -7.39 -10.01 3.87
C LEU A 243 -6.30 -10.52 2.92
N ILE A 244 -6.45 -11.74 2.39
CA ILE A 244 -5.48 -12.31 1.44
C ILE A 244 -5.83 -11.85 0.02
N THR A 245 -4.94 -11.10 -0.63
CA THR A 245 -5.12 -10.74 -2.04
C THR A 245 -4.68 -11.91 -2.94
N LEU A 246 -5.53 -12.28 -3.92
CA LEU A 246 -5.38 -13.49 -4.74
C LEU A 246 -5.17 -13.17 -6.23
N GLY A 247 -4.80 -11.92 -6.57
CA GLY A 247 -4.62 -11.46 -7.94
C GLY A 247 -5.92 -11.53 -8.74
N GLU A 248 -5.91 -12.22 -9.86
CA GLU A 248 -7.07 -12.40 -10.75
C GLU A 248 -8.29 -13.06 -10.09
N ARG A 249 -8.08 -13.77 -8.99
CA ARG A 249 -9.18 -14.38 -8.21
C ARG A 249 -9.82 -13.43 -7.19
N GLY A 250 -9.33 -12.19 -7.08
CA GLY A 250 -9.85 -11.20 -6.13
C GLY A 250 -9.22 -11.30 -4.75
N MET A 251 -10.02 -11.40 -3.69
CA MET A 251 -9.58 -11.37 -2.29
C MET A 251 -10.35 -12.36 -1.44
N ALA A 252 -9.69 -12.88 -0.40
CA ALA A 252 -10.33 -13.70 0.64
C ALA A 252 -10.20 -12.97 1.98
N LEU A 253 -11.33 -12.68 2.60
CA LEU A 253 -11.45 -12.02 3.90
C LEU A 253 -11.83 -13.05 4.97
N PHE A 254 -11.10 -13.00 6.09
CA PHE A 254 -11.34 -13.83 7.27
C PHE A 254 -11.40 -12.92 8.49
N SER A 255 -12.38 -13.12 9.35
CA SER A 255 -12.58 -12.35 10.58
C SER A 255 -12.51 -13.24 11.82
N GLU A 256 -12.09 -12.69 12.95
CA GLU A 256 -11.95 -13.42 14.23
C GLU A 256 -13.28 -14.00 14.74
N ASN A 257 -14.42 -13.42 14.33
CA ASN A 257 -15.77 -13.91 14.64
C ASN A 257 -16.16 -15.17 13.82
N GLY A 258 -15.28 -15.64 12.94
CA GLY A 258 -15.51 -16.81 12.07
C GLY A 258 -16.08 -16.49 10.69
N ASP A 259 -16.39 -15.23 10.39
CA ASP A 259 -16.88 -14.84 9.06
C ASP A 259 -15.79 -15.04 7.99
N LYS A 260 -16.21 -15.57 6.83
CA LYS A 260 -15.35 -15.78 5.67
C LYS A 260 -16.04 -15.28 4.41
N HIS A 261 -15.34 -14.50 3.62
CA HIS A 261 -15.87 -13.96 2.37
C HIS A 261 -14.85 -14.07 1.24
N LEU A 262 -15.26 -14.67 0.13
CA LEU A 262 -14.52 -14.57 -1.12
C LEU A 262 -15.09 -13.39 -1.93
N ILE A 263 -14.25 -12.41 -2.25
CA ILE A 263 -14.60 -11.20 -3.00
C ILE A 263 -13.95 -11.33 -4.38
N PRO A 264 -14.72 -11.68 -5.43
CA PRO A 264 -14.16 -11.90 -6.78
C PRO A 264 -13.61 -10.57 -7.34
N THR A 265 -12.55 -10.67 -8.17
CA THR A 265 -11.93 -9.49 -8.80
C THR A 265 -12.94 -8.64 -9.57
N ARG A 266 -12.68 -7.34 -9.60
CA ARG A 266 -13.40 -6.35 -10.41
C ARG A 266 -12.57 -5.81 -11.57
N ALA A 267 -11.36 -6.31 -11.77
CA ALA A 267 -10.53 -5.95 -12.91
C ALA A 267 -11.20 -6.42 -14.22
N GLN A 268 -11.41 -5.49 -15.15
CA GLN A 268 -11.92 -5.79 -16.51
C GLN A 268 -10.78 -5.96 -17.50
N ARG A 269 -9.71 -5.18 -17.33
CA ARG A 269 -8.48 -5.22 -18.13
C ARG A 269 -7.31 -5.08 -17.19
N VAL A 270 -6.21 -5.75 -17.50
CA VAL A 270 -4.97 -5.66 -16.72
C VAL A 270 -3.87 -5.18 -17.65
N HIS A 271 -3.37 -3.98 -17.40
CA HIS A 271 -2.22 -3.39 -18.10
C HIS A 271 -0.98 -3.45 -17.21
N ASP A 272 -1.11 -3.03 -15.94
CA ASP A 272 -0.01 -3.04 -14.98
C ASP A 272 -0.56 -3.35 -13.58
N VAL A 273 0.09 -4.27 -12.87
CA VAL A 273 -0.29 -4.63 -11.50
C VAL A 273 0.51 -3.88 -10.44
N SER A 274 1.42 -2.99 -10.86
CA SER A 274 2.25 -2.19 -9.95
C SER A 274 1.39 -1.26 -9.09
N GLY A 275 1.60 -1.30 -7.77
CA GLY A 275 0.84 -0.46 -6.84
C GLY A 275 -0.60 -0.90 -6.54
N ALA A 276 -1.08 -2.01 -7.13
CA ALA A 276 -2.43 -2.52 -6.83
C ALA A 276 -2.59 -2.89 -5.34
N GLY A 277 -1.55 -3.47 -4.72
CA GLY A 277 -1.51 -3.76 -3.30
C GLY A 277 -1.63 -2.51 -2.43
N ASP A 278 -0.88 -1.47 -2.82
CA ASP A 278 -0.87 -0.16 -2.16
C ASP A 278 -2.27 0.49 -2.24
N THR A 279 -2.93 0.40 -3.40
CA THR A 279 -4.28 0.91 -3.59
C THR A 279 -5.30 0.15 -2.74
N VAL A 280 -5.15 -1.19 -2.63
CA VAL A 280 -6.02 -2.01 -1.77
C VAL A 280 -5.91 -1.55 -0.32
N ILE A 281 -4.69 -1.50 0.22
CA ILE A 281 -4.52 -1.18 1.65
C ILE A 281 -4.90 0.28 1.94
N ALA A 282 -4.60 1.22 1.05
CA ALA A 282 -4.99 2.62 1.17
C ALA A 282 -6.52 2.79 1.21
N THR A 283 -7.22 2.16 0.25
CA THR A 283 -8.69 2.24 0.17
C THR A 283 -9.37 1.56 1.35
N LEU A 284 -8.89 0.37 1.72
CA LEU A 284 -9.36 -0.36 2.90
C LEU A 284 -9.26 0.49 4.16
N THR A 285 -8.07 1.09 4.39
CA THR A 285 -7.82 1.90 5.57
C THR A 285 -8.68 3.16 5.60
N ALA A 286 -8.81 3.86 4.46
CA ALA A 286 -9.65 5.06 4.37
C ALA A 286 -11.13 4.73 4.61
N ALA A 287 -11.61 3.59 4.13
CA ALA A 287 -12.96 3.12 4.36
C ALA A 287 -13.21 2.79 5.84
N LEU A 288 -12.32 2.03 6.48
CA LEU A 288 -12.41 1.72 7.91
C LEU A 288 -12.37 2.99 8.77
N ALA A 289 -11.45 3.92 8.49
CA ALA A 289 -11.37 5.20 9.18
C ALA A 289 -12.66 6.02 9.04
N SER A 290 -13.40 5.85 7.94
CA SER A 290 -14.71 6.51 7.71
C SER A 290 -15.89 5.78 8.35
N GLY A 291 -15.66 4.68 9.09
CA GLY A 291 -16.66 3.89 9.78
C GLY A 291 -17.35 2.81 8.91
N ALA A 292 -16.70 2.37 7.81
CA ALA A 292 -17.14 1.19 7.08
C ALA A 292 -16.93 -0.08 7.92
N ASP A 293 -17.79 -1.09 7.78
CA ASP A 293 -17.46 -2.43 8.23
C ASP A 293 -16.37 -3.05 7.34
N ILE A 294 -15.77 -4.12 7.81
CA ILE A 294 -14.61 -4.73 7.12
C ILE A 294 -14.96 -5.27 5.73
N LEU A 295 -16.16 -5.83 5.55
CA LEU A 295 -16.58 -6.37 4.24
C LEU A 295 -16.88 -5.23 3.25
N GLU A 296 -17.47 -4.12 3.72
CA GLU A 296 -17.66 -2.89 2.95
C GLU A 296 -16.31 -2.31 2.51
N ALA A 297 -15.36 -2.19 3.44
CA ALA A 297 -14.03 -1.68 3.18
C ALA A 297 -13.25 -2.55 2.17
N ALA A 298 -13.28 -3.87 2.34
CA ALA A 298 -12.65 -4.81 1.41
C ALA A 298 -13.30 -4.80 0.02
N THR A 299 -14.64 -4.60 -0.05
CA THR A 299 -15.36 -4.49 -1.32
C THR A 299 -14.94 -3.22 -2.06
N LEU A 300 -14.86 -2.06 -1.39
CA LEU A 300 -14.38 -0.81 -1.99
C LEU A 300 -12.93 -0.93 -2.46
N ALA A 301 -12.07 -1.56 -1.65
CA ALA A 301 -10.67 -1.81 -2.00
C ALA A 301 -10.51 -2.70 -3.26
N ASN A 302 -11.39 -3.69 -3.41
CA ASN A 302 -11.40 -4.56 -4.59
C ASN A 302 -11.81 -3.81 -5.88
N TYR A 303 -12.79 -2.89 -5.81
CA TYR A 303 -13.12 -2.02 -6.93
C TYR A 303 -11.96 -1.08 -7.27
N ALA A 304 -11.34 -0.46 -6.26
CA ALA A 304 -10.20 0.44 -6.45
C ALA A 304 -9.02 -0.28 -7.12
N ALA A 305 -8.69 -1.49 -6.67
CA ALA A 305 -7.67 -2.34 -7.30
C ALA A 305 -8.01 -2.64 -8.76
N GLY A 306 -9.27 -3.00 -9.05
CA GLY A 306 -9.73 -3.30 -10.41
C GLY A 306 -9.58 -2.13 -11.37
N ILE A 307 -9.69 -0.89 -10.88
CA ILE A 307 -9.50 0.33 -11.67
C ILE A 307 -8.02 0.54 -11.99
N VAL A 308 -7.16 0.53 -10.95
CA VAL A 308 -5.75 0.92 -11.11
C VAL A 308 -4.94 -0.07 -11.93
N VAL A 309 -5.27 -1.36 -11.91
CA VAL A 309 -4.60 -2.35 -12.78
C VAL A 309 -4.90 -2.16 -14.26
N GLY A 310 -5.91 -1.38 -14.60
CA GLY A 310 -6.23 -0.95 -15.98
C GLY A 310 -5.45 0.27 -16.46
N GLU A 311 -4.66 0.90 -15.59
CA GLU A 311 -3.82 2.05 -15.92
C GLU A 311 -2.35 1.62 -16.06
N VAL A 312 -1.52 2.43 -16.71
CA VAL A 312 -0.09 2.18 -16.81
C VAL A 312 0.64 2.95 -15.72
N GLY A 313 1.48 2.25 -14.94
CA GLY A 313 2.22 2.83 -13.81
C GLY A 313 1.39 2.96 -12.52
N ALA A 314 2.04 3.42 -11.44
CA ALA A 314 1.39 3.63 -10.14
C ALA A 314 0.55 4.91 -10.14
N VAL A 315 -0.69 4.82 -10.61
CA VAL A 315 -1.64 5.93 -10.65
C VAL A 315 -2.52 5.88 -9.39
N PRO A 316 -2.66 6.99 -8.63
CA PRO A 316 -3.54 7.00 -7.45
C PRO A 316 -5.00 6.86 -7.85
N ILE A 317 -5.75 6.13 -7.02
CA ILE A 317 -7.20 6.00 -7.19
C ILE A 317 -7.90 7.34 -6.94
N GLY A 318 -8.79 7.74 -7.85
CA GLY A 318 -9.63 8.93 -7.69
C GLY A 318 -11.06 8.57 -7.31
N LYS A 319 -11.71 9.39 -6.45
CA LYS A 319 -13.10 9.19 -6.02
C LYS A 319 -14.06 9.02 -7.18
N GLN A 320 -13.94 9.87 -8.20
CA GLN A 320 -14.86 9.88 -9.32
C GLN A 320 -14.79 8.58 -10.11
N LYS A 321 -13.58 8.09 -10.42
CA LYS A 321 -13.37 6.80 -11.07
C LYS A 321 -13.97 5.63 -10.26
N LEU A 322 -13.86 5.69 -8.92
CA LEU A 322 -14.42 4.67 -8.04
C LEU A 322 -15.96 4.67 -8.08
N ILE A 323 -16.59 5.85 -8.07
CA ILE A 323 -18.04 5.99 -8.21
C ILE A 323 -18.52 5.42 -9.55
N GLU A 324 -17.89 5.81 -10.65
CA GLU A 324 -18.22 5.37 -12.00
C GLU A 324 -18.12 3.86 -12.13
N ALA A 325 -17.01 3.26 -11.69
CA ALA A 325 -16.81 1.81 -11.77
C ALA A 325 -17.82 1.00 -10.95
N ILE A 326 -18.26 1.52 -9.79
CA ILE A 326 -19.29 0.86 -8.98
C ILE A 326 -20.66 1.04 -9.62
N ALA A 327 -21.00 2.25 -10.11
CA ALA A 327 -22.25 2.56 -10.79
C ALA A 327 -22.44 1.69 -12.04
N ASP A 328 -21.43 1.61 -12.88
CA ASP A 328 -21.45 0.78 -14.12
C ASP A 328 -21.64 -0.71 -13.80
N HIS A 329 -20.89 -1.19 -12.81
CA HIS A 329 -20.98 -2.61 -12.41
C HIS A 329 -22.34 -2.96 -11.80
N GLN A 330 -22.95 -2.07 -11.04
CA GLN A 330 -24.23 -2.28 -10.36
C GLN A 330 -25.42 -1.77 -11.18
N GLN A 331 -25.19 -1.31 -12.40
CA GLN A 331 -26.21 -0.83 -13.33
C GLN A 331 -27.11 0.24 -12.72
N TRP A 332 -26.50 1.23 -12.05
CA TRP A 332 -27.28 2.35 -11.55
C TRP A 332 -27.88 3.15 -12.71
N GLU A 333 -29.17 3.40 -12.65
CA GLU A 333 -29.82 4.27 -13.62
C GLU A 333 -29.19 5.67 -13.55
N SER A 334 -28.76 6.19 -14.70
CA SER A 334 -28.31 7.58 -14.83
C SER A 334 -29.50 8.48 -14.57
N LYS A 335 -29.55 9.15 -13.44
CA LYS A 335 -30.53 10.21 -13.16
C LYS A 335 -30.09 11.52 -13.78
#